data_0972415a288ab92e1c76218c6d1560b4
#
_entry.id   0972415a288ab92e1c76218c6d1560b4
#
_cell.length_a   1.000
_cell.length_b   1.000
_cell.length_c   1.000
_cell.angle_alpha   90.00
_cell.angle_beta   90.00
_cell.angle_gamma   90.00
#
_symmetry.space_group_name_H-M   'P 1'
#
loop_
_entity.id
_entity.type
_entity.pdbx_description
1 polymer ?
#
loop_
_entity_poly.entity_id
_entity_poly.type
_entity_poly.pdbx_seq_one_letter_code
_entity_poly.pdbx_strand_id
1 'polypeptide(L)'
;IRRPPRSTPKPSSAASDVYKRQYENIIVEDLTEKINENLLFTLINIIDQDNKYLIVTSKIPIVDFKFKLNDLNSRSTNFILSQIEKPGDDLIYALILKNLSDRQISIDQKLIEFIIKRIDRTYGKISDFIYKIDEISLKRKKPIDFKIIKEALEV
;
A
#
# COMPACT_ATOMS: atom_id res chain seq x y z
N ILE A 1 25.24 33.83 2.15
CA ILE A 1 25.62 32.95 3.29
C ILE A 1 24.40 32.12 3.62
N ARG A 2 24.38 30.85 3.19
CA ARG A 2 23.32 29.88 3.53
C ARG A 2 23.57 29.37 4.95
N ARG A 3 22.59 29.55 5.83
CA ARG A 3 22.64 28.95 7.18
C ARG A 3 22.50 27.42 7.03
N PRO A 4 23.29 26.60 7.75
CA PRO A 4 23.13 25.15 7.77
C PRO A 4 21.78 24.79 8.41
N PRO A 5 21.14 23.65 8.00
CA PRO A 5 19.92 23.20 8.61
C PRO A 5 20.15 22.89 10.08
N ARG A 6 19.31 23.46 10.96
CA ARG A 6 19.30 23.11 12.38
C ARG A 6 18.99 21.62 12.51
N SER A 7 19.91 20.88 13.13
CA SER A 7 19.64 19.52 13.58
C SER A 7 18.49 19.57 14.59
N THR A 8 17.35 19.01 14.25
CA THR A 8 16.26 18.80 15.21
C THR A 8 16.76 17.81 16.27
N PRO A 9 16.72 18.17 17.57
CA PRO A 9 17.08 17.23 18.63
C PRO A 9 16.14 16.00 18.55
N LYS A 10 16.69 14.79 18.76
CA LYS A 10 15.85 13.59 18.96
C LYS A 10 14.91 13.89 20.12
N PRO A 11 13.57 13.84 19.92
CA PRO A 11 12.64 14.10 21.01
C PRO A 11 12.82 13.03 22.09
N SER A 12 12.86 13.44 23.35
CA SER A 12 12.72 12.53 24.49
C SER A 12 11.35 11.80 24.37
N SER A 13 11.20 10.63 24.98
CA SER A 13 9.92 9.88 24.93
C SER A 13 8.73 10.76 25.32
N ALA A 14 8.86 11.59 26.35
CA ALA A 14 7.82 12.53 26.78
C ALA A 14 7.49 13.60 25.72
N ALA A 15 8.50 14.14 25.02
CA ALA A 15 8.29 15.11 23.95
C ALA A 15 7.59 14.44 22.72
N SER A 16 7.90 13.18 22.45
CA SER A 16 7.21 12.39 21.43
C SER A 16 5.72 12.18 21.76
N ASP A 17 5.38 11.95 23.02
CA ASP A 17 4.00 11.73 23.45
C ASP A 17 3.18 13.04 23.42
N VAL A 18 3.79 14.17 23.79
CA VAL A 18 3.17 15.50 23.65
C VAL A 18 2.91 15.82 22.19
N TYR A 19 3.87 15.52 21.30
CA TYR A 19 3.72 15.76 19.86
C TYR A 19 2.56 14.94 19.27
N LYS A 20 2.41 13.67 19.63
CA LYS A 20 1.31 12.79 19.17
C LYS A 20 -0.06 13.30 19.60
N ARG A 21 -0.16 13.96 20.75
CA ARG A 21 -1.41 14.54 21.26
C ARG A 21 -1.90 15.78 20.50
N GLN A 22 -1.05 16.39 19.68
CA GLN A 22 -1.43 17.57 18.86
C GLN A 22 -2.30 17.23 17.64
N TYR A 23 -2.32 15.97 17.23
CA TYR A 23 -3.12 15.52 16.08
C TYR A 23 -4.42 14.88 16.52
N GLU A 24 -5.51 15.15 15.77
CA GLU A 24 -6.82 14.56 16.06
C GLU A 24 -6.88 13.09 15.63
N ASN A 25 -6.21 12.74 14.52
CA ASN A 25 -6.22 11.39 13.96
C ASN A 25 -4.80 10.97 13.59
N ILE A 26 -4.51 9.69 13.70
CA ILE A 26 -3.20 9.12 13.39
C ILE A 26 -3.36 7.98 12.39
N ILE A 27 -2.49 7.96 11.39
CA ILE A 27 -2.40 6.87 10.41
C ILE A 27 -1.03 6.20 10.60
N VAL A 28 -1.04 4.88 10.75
CA VAL A 28 0.16 4.04 10.77
C VAL A 28 0.12 3.16 9.54
N GLU A 29 1.00 3.44 8.58
CA GLU A 29 1.06 2.71 7.32
C GLU A 29 2.05 1.54 7.40
N ASP A 30 1.75 0.48 6.64
CA ASP A 30 2.59 -0.72 6.47
C ASP A 30 3.04 -1.34 7.80
N LEU A 31 2.11 -1.47 8.75
CA LEU A 31 2.39 -2.13 10.01
C LEU A 31 2.87 -3.57 9.77
N THR A 32 3.97 -3.93 10.42
CA THR A 32 4.55 -5.27 10.36
C THR A 32 4.78 -5.82 11.76
N GLU A 33 4.94 -7.14 11.89
CA GLU A 33 5.25 -7.81 13.18
C GLU A 33 6.57 -7.36 13.81
N LYS A 34 7.43 -6.66 13.06
CA LYS A 34 8.71 -6.13 13.57
C LYS A 34 8.59 -4.79 14.29
N ILE A 35 7.37 -4.29 14.47
CA ILE A 35 7.14 -3.02 15.16
C ILE A 35 7.60 -3.11 16.63
N ASN A 36 8.00 -1.97 17.18
CA ASN A 36 8.23 -1.85 18.61
C ASN A 36 6.87 -1.90 19.36
N GLU A 37 6.58 -3.04 19.99
CA GLU A 37 5.31 -3.29 20.66
C GLU A 37 4.99 -2.28 21.76
N ASN A 38 5.99 -1.85 22.53
CA ASN A 38 5.81 -0.84 23.57
C ASN A 38 5.38 0.53 23.00
N LEU A 39 5.92 0.91 21.84
CA LEU A 39 5.53 2.15 21.17
C LEU A 39 4.12 2.06 20.60
N LEU A 40 3.74 0.91 20.03
CA LEU A 40 2.39 0.68 19.52
C LEU A 40 1.39 0.68 20.67
N PHE A 41 1.70 0.00 21.78
CA PHE A 41 0.86 -0.02 22.98
C PHE A 41 0.65 1.39 23.56
N THR A 42 1.74 2.17 23.67
CA THR A 42 1.65 3.56 24.13
C THR A 42 0.79 4.41 23.20
N LEU A 43 0.94 4.23 21.87
CA LEU A 43 0.14 4.95 20.88
C LEU A 43 -1.35 4.63 21.03
N ILE A 44 -1.72 3.34 21.12
CA ILE A 44 -3.10 2.92 21.32
C ILE A 44 -3.68 3.51 22.61
N ASN A 45 -2.92 3.50 23.71
CA ASN A 45 -3.36 4.10 24.97
C ASN A 45 -3.65 5.61 24.84
N ILE A 46 -2.79 6.36 24.14
CA ILE A 46 -2.99 7.80 23.91
C ILE A 46 -4.26 8.03 23.08
N ILE A 47 -4.46 7.23 22.04
CA ILE A 47 -5.63 7.30 21.16
C ILE A 47 -6.91 7.05 21.96
N ASP A 48 -6.95 6.00 22.79
CA ASP A 48 -8.10 5.66 23.63
C ASP A 48 -8.38 6.75 24.68
N GLN A 49 -7.34 7.26 25.36
CA GLN A 49 -7.48 8.29 26.39
C GLN A 49 -7.97 9.63 25.84
N ASP A 50 -7.52 9.99 24.65
CA ASP A 50 -7.83 11.26 24.01
C ASP A 50 -9.07 11.16 23.09
N ASN A 51 -9.78 10.02 23.02
CA ASN A 51 -10.91 9.73 22.12
C ASN A 51 -10.64 10.09 20.66
N LYS A 52 -9.49 9.64 20.15
CA LYS A 52 -9.04 9.90 18.78
C LYS A 52 -9.20 8.68 17.90
N TYR A 53 -8.94 8.85 16.60
CA TYR A 53 -8.97 7.75 15.64
C TYR A 53 -7.56 7.31 15.25
N LEU A 54 -7.38 6.00 15.17
CA LEU A 54 -6.17 5.34 14.67
C LEU A 54 -6.54 4.49 13.46
N ILE A 55 -5.95 4.79 12.32
CA ILE A 55 -6.03 3.97 11.11
C ILE A 55 -4.71 3.24 10.97
N VAL A 56 -4.78 1.94 10.77
CA VAL A 56 -3.60 1.10 10.56
C VAL A 56 -3.75 0.35 9.24
N THR A 57 -2.73 0.42 8.38
CA THR A 57 -2.66 -0.44 7.20
C THR A 57 -1.61 -1.53 7.41
N SER A 58 -1.91 -2.75 6.97
CA SER A 58 -1.03 -3.91 7.10
C SER A 58 -1.36 -4.96 6.04
N LYS A 59 -0.41 -5.86 5.76
CA LYS A 59 -0.61 -6.97 4.81
C LYS A 59 -1.49 -8.10 5.36
N ILE A 60 -1.51 -8.25 6.67
CA ILE A 60 -2.35 -9.22 7.40
C ILE A 60 -3.12 -8.46 8.47
N PRO A 61 -4.30 -8.95 8.88
CA PRO A 61 -5.07 -8.34 9.96
C PRO A 61 -4.24 -8.18 11.24
N ILE A 62 -4.40 -7.05 11.93
CA ILE A 62 -3.66 -6.79 13.18
C ILE A 62 -3.98 -7.83 14.26
N VAL A 63 -5.15 -8.43 14.22
CA VAL A 63 -5.58 -9.51 15.15
C VAL A 63 -4.80 -10.81 14.94
N ASP A 64 -4.21 -11.01 13.76
CA ASP A 64 -3.40 -12.19 13.44
C ASP A 64 -1.91 -12.00 13.80
N PHE A 65 -1.52 -10.80 14.25
CA PHE A 65 -0.17 -10.53 14.71
C PHE A 65 0.06 -11.25 16.04
N LYS A 66 1.21 -11.92 16.14
CA LYS A 66 1.62 -12.60 17.39
C LYS A 66 2.45 -11.68 18.26
N PHE A 67 1.78 -10.73 18.92
CA PHE A 67 2.44 -9.84 19.85
C PHE A 67 2.90 -10.59 21.12
N LYS A 68 4.08 -10.24 21.62
CA LYS A 68 4.61 -10.74 22.90
C LYS A 68 3.86 -10.11 24.08
N LEU A 69 3.39 -8.87 23.91
CA LEU A 69 2.59 -8.19 24.93
C LEU A 69 1.13 -8.66 24.86
N ASN A 70 0.68 -9.36 25.88
CA ASN A 70 -0.70 -9.85 25.97
C ASN A 70 -1.74 -8.73 25.86
N ASP A 71 -1.43 -7.55 26.39
CA ASP A 71 -2.31 -6.38 26.33
C ASP A 71 -2.51 -5.89 24.88
N LEU A 72 -1.50 -6.00 24.02
CA LEU A 72 -1.66 -5.69 22.59
C LEU A 72 -2.54 -6.72 21.89
N ASN A 73 -2.40 -8.00 22.20
CA ASN A 73 -3.26 -9.04 21.63
C ASN A 73 -4.73 -8.79 22.02
N SER A 74 -5.00 -8.40 23.25
CA SER A 74 -6.34 -8.06 23.69
C SER A 74 -6.90 -6.81 23.01
N ARG A 75 -6.08 -5.77 22.84
CA ARG A 75 -6.50 -4.51 22.19
C ARG A 75 -6.64 -4.64 20.67
N SER A 76 -5.88 -5.53 20.04
CA SER A 76 -5.99 -5.77 18.61
C SER A 76 -7.37 -6.26 18.18
N THR A 77 -8.10 -6.92 19.08
CA THR A 77 -9.48 -7.38 18.84
C THR A 77 -10.50 -6.24 18.75
N ASN A 78 -10.17 -5.06 19.27
CA ASN A 78 -11.05 -3.88 19.22
C ASN A 78 -10.98 -3.12 17.91
N PHE A 79 -10.04 -3.46 17.01
CA PHE A 79 -9.94 -2.84 15.70
C PHE A 79 -11.09 -3.27 14.79
N ILE A 80 -11.70 -2.29 14.12
CA ILE A 80 -12.64 -2.56 13.03
C ILE A 80 -11.81 -2.91 11.80
N LEU A 81 -11.98 -4.14 11.30
CA LEU A 81 -11.22 -4.64 10.16
C LEU A 81 -11.97 -4.33 8.86
N SER A 82 -11.23 -3.75 7.90
CA SER A 82 -11.69 -3.58 6.53
C SER A 82 -10.65 -4.19 5.59
N GLN A 83 -11.07 -5.15 4.78
CA GLN A 83 -10.19 -5.84 3.86
C GLN A 83 -10.32 -5.27 2.45
N ILE A 84 -9.17 -5.01 1.81
CA ILE A 84 -9.12 -4.70 0.37
C ILE A 84 -9.01 -6.05 -0.36
N GLU A 85 -10.09 -6.42 -1.03
CA GLU A 85 -10.15 -7.67 -1.79
C GLU A 85 -9.31 -7.60 -3.08
N LYS A 86 -8.98 -8.78 -3.62
CA LYS A 86 -8.33 -8.87 -4.94
C LYS A 86 -9.30 -8.36 -6.00
N PRO A 87 -8.81 -7.61 -7.00
CA PRO A 87 -9.67 -7.06 -8.04
C PRO A 87 -10.33 -8.16 -8.88
N GLY A 88 -11.63 -8.01 -9.13
CA GLY A 88 -12.37 -8.81 -10.11
C GLY A 88 -12.03 -8.41 -11.55
N ASP A 89 -12.52 -9.18 -12.52
CA ASP A 89 -12.21 -8.97 -13.95
C ASP A 89 -12.58 -7.57 -14.44
N ASP A 90 -13.74 -7.05 -14.04
CA ASP A 90 -14.20 -5.71 -14.41
C ASP A 90 -13.28 -4.61 -13.87
N LEU A 91 -12.82 -4.76 -12.63
CA LEU A 91 -11.91 -3.81 -12.02
C LEU A 91 -10.52 -3.89 -12.65
N ILE A 92 -10.03 -5.10 -12.98
CA ILE A 92 -8.77 -5.29 -13.71
C ILE A 92 -8.85 -4.63 -15.09
N TYR A 93 -9.97 -4.82 -15.81
CA TYR A 93 -10.22 -4.17 -17.08
C TYR A 93 -10.15 -2.66 -16.98
N ALA A 94 -10.86 -2.07 -16.02
CA ALA A 94 -10.87 -0.64 -15.78
C ALA A 94 -9.48 -0.09 -15.40
N LEU A 95 -8.73 -0.83 -14.55
CA LEU A 95 -7.37 -0.46 -14.14
C LEU A 95 -6.39 -0.47 -15.32
N ILE A 96 -6.45 -1.51 -16.17
CA ILE A 96 -5.60 -1.59 -17.38
C ILE A 96 -5.93 -0.44 -18.31
N LEU A 97 -7.22 -0.25 -18.61
CA LEU A 97 -7.67 0.80 -19.53
C LEU A 97 -7.25 2.20 -19.04
N LYS A 98 -7.48 2.51 -17.76
CA LYS A 98 -7.09 3.77 -17.15
C LYS A 98 -5.58 4.00 -17.26
N ASN A 99 -4.78 3.04 -16.82
CA ASN A 99 -3.32 3.20 -16.82
C ASN A 99 -2.71 3.35 -18.22
N LEU A 100 -3.27 2.64 -19.21
CA LEU A 100 -2.84 2.78 -20.60
C LEU A 100 -3.31 4.12 -21.21
N SER A 101 -4.52 4.55 -20.88
CA SER A 101 -5.05 5.85 -21.30
C SER A 101 -4.22 7.01 -20.75
N ASP A 102 -3.82 6.96 -19.48
CA ASP A 102 -2.96 7.96 -18.84
C ASP A 102 -1.59 8.07 -19.54
N ARG A 103 -1.16 7.00 -20.21
CA ARG A 103 0.08 6.94 -21.02
C ARG A 103 -0.16 7.18 -22.51
N GLN A 104 -1.39 7.51 -22.91
CA GLN A 104 -1.81 7.72 -24.30
C GLN A 104 -1.61 6.47 -25.19
N ILE A 105 -1.70 5.29 -24.60
CA ILE A 105 -1.57 4.00 -25.29
C ILE A 105 -2.97 3.49 -25.60
N SER A 106 -3.23 3.25 -26.88
CA SER A 106 -4.44 2.56 -27.34
C SER A 106 -4.18 1.05 -27.45
N ILE A 107 -5.10 0.24 -26.95
CA ILE A 107 -5.03 -1.22 -26.99
C ILE A 107 -6.36 -1.81 -27.41
N ASP A 108 -6.33 -2.89 -28.20
CA ASP A 108 -7.53 -3.63 -28.61
C ASP A 108 -8.16 -4.35 -27.40
N GLN A 109 -9.50 -4.36 -27.33
CA GLN A 109 -10.26 -5.03 -26.30
C GLN A 109 -9.88 -6.52 -26.16
N LYS A 110 -9.66 -7.22 -27.28
CA LYS A 110 -9.25 -8.63 -27.28
C LYS A 110 -7.91 -8.85 -26.56
N LEU A 111 -7.01 -7.89 -26.65
CA LEU A 111 -5.73 -7.95 -25.95
C LEU A 111 -5.93 -7.75 -24.44
N ILE A 112 -6.82 -6.87 -24.02
CA ILE A 112 -7.16 -6.68 -22.59
C ILE A 112 -7.77 -7.96 -22.01
N GLU A 113 -8.73 -8.57 -22.70
CA GLU A 113 -9.35 -9.84 -22.28
C GLU A 113 -8.31 -10.97 -22.18
N PHE A 114 -7.34 -11.00 -23.07
CA PHE A 114 -6.24 -11.96 -23.01
C PHE A 114 -5.35 -11.75 -21.78
N ILE A 115 -5.08 -10.49 -21.42
CA ILE A 115 -4.29 -10.12 -20.24
C ILE A 115 -5.02 -10.53 -18.96
N ILE A 116 -6.31 -10.18 -18.82
CA ILE A 116 -7.13 -10.46 -17.63
C ILE A 116 -7.12 -11.94 -17.25
N LYS A 117 -7.14 -12.81 -18.24
CA LYS A 117 -7.13 -14.27 -18.02
C LYS A 117 -5.81 -14.83 -17.51
N ARG A 118 -4.74 -14.05 -17.55
CA ARG A 118 -3.37 -14.54 -17.30
C ARG A 118 -2.58 -13.75 -16.29
N ILE A 119 -3.02 -12.53 -16.00
CA ILE A 119 -2.33 -11.65 -15.07
C ILE A 119 -2.61 -12.06 -13.62
N ASP A 120 -1.61 -11.90 -12.76
CA ASP A 120 -1.82 -12.02 -11.31
C ASP A 120 -2.74 -10.89 -10.81
N ARG A 121 -3.78 -11.27 -10.07
CA ARG A 121 -4.84 -10.38 -9.58
C ARG A 121 -4.40 -9.60 -8.35
N THR A 122 -3.28 -8.89 -8.45
CA THR A 122 -2.83 -7.94 -7.43
C THR A 122 -2.57 -6.58 -8.06
N TYR A 123 -2.90 -5.51 -7.35
CA TYR A 123 -2.73 -4.14 -7.85
C TYR A 123 -1.28 -3.87 -8.26
N GLY A 124 -0.30 -4.34 -7.46
CA GLY A 124 1.11 -4.19 -7.76
C GLY A 124 1.49 -4.87 -9.06
N LYS A 125 1.13 -6.15 -9.24
CA LYS A 125 1.44 -6.91 -10.46
C LYS A 125 0.78 -6.36 -11.71
N ILE A 126 -0.44 -5.84 -11.59
CA ILE A 126 -1.11 -5.16 -12.71
C ILE A 126 -0.32 -3.91 -13.12
N SER A 127 0.10 -3.10 -12.15
CA SER A 127 0.90 -1.89 -12.40
C SER A 127 2.26 -2.21 -13.01
N ASP A 128 2.99 -3.19 -12.45
CA ASP A 128 4.29 -3.65 -12.95
C ASP A 128 4.18 -4.17 -14.40
N PHE A 129 3.13 -4.94 -14.67
CA PHE A 129 2.87 -5.46 -16.01
C PHE A 129 2.63 -4.32 -17.02
N ILE A 130 1.80 -3.33 -16.67
CA ILE A 130 1.53 -2.19 -17.55
C ILE A 130 2.81 -1.41 -17.82
N TYR A 131 3.63 -1.16 -16.80
CA TYR A 131 4.92 -0.53 -16.97
C TYR A 131 5.82 -1.31 -17.93
N LYS A 132 5.85 -2.62 -17.80
CA LYS A 132 6.69 -3.51 -18.60
C LYS A 132 6.27 -3.55 -20.07
N ILE A 133 4.97 -3.67 -20.37
CA ILE A 133 4.51 -3.64 -21.78
C ILE A 133 4.78 -2.30 -22.45
N ASP A 134 4.66 -1.21 -21.71
CA ASP A 134 4.99 0.14 -22.20
C ASP A 134 6.49 0.24 -22.53
N GLU A 135 7.36 -0.20 -21.61
CA GLU A 135 8.81 -0.22 -21.82
C GLU A 135 9.23 -1.05 -23.07
N ILE A 136 8.65 -2.26 -23.22
CA ILE A 136 8.93 -3.12 -24.38
C ILE A 136 8.44 -2.46 -25.67
N SER A 137 7.25 -1.88 -25.68
CA SER A 137 6.66 -1.19 -26.81
C SER A 137 7.54 -0.01 -27.27
N LEU A 138 7.98 0.81 -26.30
CA LEU A 138 8.88 1.95 -26.56
C LEU A 138 10.25 1.49 -27.10
N LYS A 139 10.88 0.48 -26.50
CA LYS A 139 12.16 -0.08 -26.97
C LYS A 139 12.07 -0.61 -28.39
N ARG A 140 10.97 -1.27 -28.72
CA ARG A 140 10.76 -1.85 -30.05
C ARG A 140 10.18 -0.87 -31.06
N LYS A 141 9.73 0.30 -30.63
CA LYS A 141 9.00 1.28 -31.45
C LYS A 141 7.83 0.64 -32.22
N LYS A 142 7.07 -0.23 -31.53
CA LYS A 142 5.94 -0.96 -32.10
C LYS A 142 4.72 -0.85 -31.18
N PRO A 143 3.50 -0.82 -31.76
CA PRO A 143 2.29 -0.90 -30.94
C PRO A 143 2.24 -2.19 -30.13
N ILE A 144 1.49 -2.18 -29.04
CA ILE A 144 1.30 -3.35 -28.19
C ILE A 144 0.52 -4.41 -28.95
N ASP A 145 1.12 -5.58 -29.10
CA ASP A 145 0.57 -6.75 -29.74
C ASP A 145 0.63 -7.98 -28.81
N PHE A 146 0.05 -9.11 -29.26
CA PHE A 146 0.09 -10.37 -28.49
C PHE A 146 1.48 -10.84 -28.15
N LYS A 147 2.50 -10.53 -28.97
CA LYS A 147 3.86 -10.94 -28.75
C LYS A 147 4.49 -10.19 -27.58
N ILE A 148 4.27 -8.87 -27.54
CA ILE A 148 4.72 -8.01 -26.43
C ILE A 148 4.05 -8.41 -25.13
N ILE A 149 2.75 -8.69 -25.17
CA ILE A 149 1.99 -9.12 -23.99
C ILE A 149 2.51 -10.46 -23.44
N LYS A 150 2.71 -11.45 -24.30
CA LYS A 150 3.25 -12.76 -23.88
C LYS A 150 4.63 -12.61 -23.25
N GLU A 151 5.53 -11.86 -23.88
CA GLU A 151 6.87 -11.60 -23.36
C GLU A 151 6.82 -10.91 -21.98
N ALA A 152 5.87 -10.01 -21.77
CA ALA A 152 5.71 -9.33 -20.50
C ALA A 152 5.12 -10.24 -19.40
N LEU A 153 4.33 -11.26 -19.76
CA LEU A 153 3.73 -12.22 -18.83
C LEU A 153 4.68 -13.36 -18.42
N GLU A 154 5.67 -13.69 -19.26
CA GLU A 154 6.57 -14.86 -19.09
C GLU A 154 7.75 -14.61 -18.13
N VAL A 155 7.84 -13.49 -17.42
CA VAL A 155 8.99 -13.14 -16.55
C VAL A 155 8.58 -13.02 -15.08
#